data_898ea88653b6341f7b8e7f52d646f998
#
_entry.id   898ea88653b6341f7b8e7f52d646f998
#
_cell.length_a   1.000
_cell.length_b   1.000
_cell.length_c   1.000
_cell.angle_alpha   90.00
_cell.angle_beta   90.00
_cell.angle_gamma   90.00
#
_symmetry.space_group_name_H-M   'P 1'
#
loop_
_entity.id
_entity.type
_entity.pdbx_description
1 polymer ?
#
loop_
_entity_poly.entity_id
_entity_poly.type
_entity_poly.pdbx_seq_one_letter_code
_entity_poly.pdbx_strand_id
1 'polypeptide(L)'
;MRMTATTAALLVVTMAGAAATTGCDAPWVSRPAPDDSAAVSTLATLPPDDDPEASRKAARSFVRERADAGVIVPLADAIRSIDGDWERGSDRAFIATDLYGMRATPENGRLIAGEFANWTNSETGQGRVSVFAQEGELLYTGPF
;
A
#
# COMPACT_ATOMS: atom_id res chain seq x y z
N MET A 1 44.40 -1.20 27.73
CA MET A 1 45.43 -1.65 26.80
C MET A 1 45.09 -3.05 26.32
N ARG A 2 44.67 -3.17 25.08
CA ARG A 2 44.97 -4.26 24.10
C ARG A 2 44.13 -3.96 22.84
N MET A 3 44.84 -3.46 21.85
CA MET A 3 44.42 -3.36 20.46
C MET A 3 44.45 -4.75 19.83
N THR A 4 43.39 -5.11 19.06
CA THR A 4 43.51 -6.15 18.05
C THR A 4 42.92 -5.62 16.75
N ALA A 5 43.84 -5.34 15.85
CA ALA A 5 43.55 -5.09 14.43
C ALA A 5 43.19 -6.42 13.76
N THR A 6 42.18 -6.46 12.93
CA THR A 6 41.92 -7.58 12.01
C THR A 6 41.70 -7.04 10.60
N THR A 7 42.53 -7.56 9.76
CA THR A 7 42.93 -7.28 8.40
C THR A 7 41.83 -7.48 7.37
N ALA A 8 41.83 -6.60 6.36
CA ALA A 8 41.06 -6.68 5.14
C ALA A 8 41.49 -7.88 4.26
N ALA A 9 40.50 -8.52 3.64
CA ALA A 9 40.74 -9.39 2.48
C ALA A 9 39.93 -8.86 1.29
N LEU A 10 40.64 -8.30 0.36
CA LEU A 10 40.17 -7.86 -0.95
C LEU A 10 40.16 -9.08 -1.88
N LEU A 11 39.01 -9.47 -2.40
CA LEU A 11 38.90 -10.51 -3.43
C LEU A 11 38.37 -9.84 -4.71
N VAL A 12 39.30 -9.56 -5.60
CA VAL A 12 39.05 -9.12 -6.96
C VAL A 12 38.89 -10.36 -7.84
N VAL A 13 37.68 -10.56 -8.40
CA VAL A 13 37.45 -11.54 -9.46
C VAL A 13 37.13 -10.79 -10.74
N THR A 14 38.11 -10.69 -11.60
CA THR A 14 38.00 -10.31 -13.01
C THR A 14 37.60 -11.54 -13.81
N MET A 15 36.45 -11.52 -14.47
CA MET A 15 36.16 -12.42 -15.57
C MET A 15 35.85 -11.61 -16.83
N ALA A 16 36.83 -11.55 -17.70
CA ALA A 16 36.64 -11.16 -19.08
C ALA A 16 36.14 -12.40 -19.87
N GLY A 17 35.04 -12.23 -20.57
CA GLY A 17 34.49 -13.22 -21.48
C GLY A 17 33.87 -12.53 -22.68
N ALA A 18 34.67 -12.30 -23.70
CA ALA A 18 34.22 -11.91 -25.05
C ALA A 18 33.73 -13.16 -25.78
N ALA A 19 32.49 -13.17 -26.23
CA ALA A 19 32.03 -14.07 -27.27
C ALA A 19 31.19 -13.26 -28.27
N ALA A 20 31.82 -12.93 -29.38
CA ALA A 20 31.16 -12.49 -30.59
C ALA A 20 30.50 -13.69 -31.24
N THR A 21 29.19 -13.66 -31.41
CA THR A 21 28.45 -14.52 -32.34
C THR A 21 27.71 -13.63 -33.31
N THR A 22 28.30 -13.55 -34.50
CA THR A 22 27.66 -13.14 -35.75
C THR A 22 26.60 -14.17 -36.10
N GLY A 23 25.43 -13.70 -36.52
CA GLY A 23 24.70 -14.53 -37.44
C GLY A 23 23.20 -14.59 -37.23
N CYS A 24 22.58 -14.30 -38.31
CA CYS A 24 21.27 -14.74 -38.77
C CYS A 24 20.11 -13.81 -38.46
N ASP A 25 19.77 -13.11 -39.52
CA ASP A 25 18.43 -12.58 -39.78
C ASP A 25 17.35 -13.60 -39.39
N ALA A 26 16.72 -13.35 -38.28
CA ALA A 26 15.43 -13.97 -37.96
C ALA A 26 14.34 -12.99 -38.38
N PRO A 27 13.33 -13.44 -39.12
CA PRO A 27 12.21 -12.60 -39.49
C PRO A 27 11.57 -12.06 -38.22
N TRP A 28 11.19 -10.82 -38.27
CA TRP A 28 10.47 -10.05 -37.25
C TRP A 28 9.26 -10.83 -36.75
N VAL A 29 9.48 -11.74 -35.85
CA VAL A 29 8.40 -12.17 -34.97
C VAL A 29 8.23 -11.02 -34.01
N SER A 30 7.31 -10.13 -34.34
CA SER A 30 6.80 -9.16 -33.39
C SER A 30 6.38 -9.96 -32.17
N ARG A 31 7.26 -10.03 -31.17
CA ARG A 31 6.90 -10.50 -29.86
C ARG A 31 5.75 -9.57 -29.45
N PRO A 32 4.52 -10.08 -29.27
CA PRO A 32 3.48 -9.23 -28.74
C PRO A 32 4.04 -8.63 -27.47
N ALA A 33 3.98 -7.30 -27.37
CA ALA A 33 4.26 -6.63 -26.11
C ALA A 33 3.43 -7.36 -25.06
N PRO A 34 3.98 -7.64 -23.89
CA PRO A 34 3.15 -8.19 -22.81
C PRO A 34 1.94 -7.28 -22.71
N ASP A 35 0.77 -7.89 -22.86
CA ASP A 35 -0.49 -7.18 -22.74
C ASP A 35 -0.58 -6.60 -21.33
N ASP A 36 -0.10 -5.37 -21.16
CA ASP A 36 -0.36 -4.55 -19.97
C ASP A 36 -1.86 -4.21 -19.85
N SER A 37 -2.65 -4.60 -20.86
CA SER A 37 -4.11 -4.48 -20.82
C SER A 37 -4.80 -5.48 -19.89
N ALA A 38 -4.10 -6.46 -19.34
CA ALA A 38 -4.68 -7.39 -18.37
C ALA A 38 -4.74 -6.81 -16.93
N ALA A 39 -4.13 -5.67 -16.69
CA ALA A 39 -4.41 -4.86 -15.51
C ALA A 39 -5.61 -3.92 -15.77
N VAL A 40 -6.70 -4.44 -16.30
CA VAL A 40 -8.00 -3.85 -16.02
C VAL A 40 -8.14 -3.99 -14.51
N SER A 41 -7.76 -2.92 -13.79
CA SER A 41 -8.19 -2.73 -12.43
C SER A 41 -9.67 -3.01 -12.39
N THR A 42 -10.04 -4.21 -11.99
CA THR A 42 -11.36 -4.43 -11.43
C THR A 42 -11.43 -3.37 -10.36
N LEU A 43 -12.23 -2.33 -10.58
CA LEU A 43 -12.51 -1.31 -9.59
C LEU A 43 -12.85 -2.09 -8.33
N ALA A 44 -11.94 -2.10 -7.38
CA ALA A 44 -12.18 -2.78 -6.13
C ALA A 44 -13.35 -2.04 -5.51
N THR A 45 -14.49 -2.67 -5.52
CA THR A 45 -15.71 -2.13 -4.91
C THR A 45 -15.57 -2.32 -3.42
N LEU A 46 -15.98 -1.32 -2.65
CA LEU A 46 -16.05 -1.42 -1.18
C LEU A 46 -16.88 -2.67 -0.83
N PRO A 47 -16.33 -3.61 -0.02
CA PRO A 47 -17.07 -4.76 0.46
C PRO A 47 -18.30 -4.34 1.28
N PRO A 48 -19.35 -5.17 1.35
CA PRO A 48 -20.44 -4.94 2.29
C PRO A 48 -19.91 -4.96 3.72
N ASP A 49 -20.40 -4.03 4.54
CA ASP A 49 -20.05 -3.90 5.96
C ASP A 49 -20.98 -4.82 6.76
N ASP A 50 -20.41 -5.85 7.40
CA ASP A 50 -21.14 -6.86 8.15
C ASP A 50 -21.59 -6.35 9.54
N ASP A 51 -20.90 -5.35 10.10
CA ASP A 51 -21.24 -4.68 11.37
C ASP A 51 -21.03 -3.16 11.28
N PRO A 52 -21.98 -2.43 10.70
CA PRO A 52 -21.87 -0.98 10.50
C PRO A 52 -21.76 -0.16 11.79
N GLU A 53 -22.14 -0.70 12.93
CA GLU A 53 -22.00 0.00 14.22
C GLU A 53 -20.56 -0.10 14.73
N ALA A 54 -19.97 -1.29 14.69
CA ALA A 54 -18.58 -1.52 15.04
C ALA A 54 -17.65 -0.73 14.13
N SER A 55 -17.87 -0.78 12.81
CA SER A 55 -17.06 -0.07 11.82
C SER A 55 -17.08 1.45 12.02
N ARG A 56 -18.24 2.04 12.33
CA ARG A 56 -18.34 3.47 12.67
C ARG A 56 -17.69 3.81 14.02
N LYS A 57 -17.74 2.90 14.98
CA LYS A 57 -17.06 3.08 16.27
C LYS A 57 -15.55 3.07 16.08
N ALA A 58 -15.01 2.14 15.29
CA ALA A 58 -13.59 2.07 14.94
C ALA A 58 -13.13 3.37 14.27
N ALA A 59 -13.89 3.87 13.29
CA ALA A 59 -13.61 5.13 12.61
C ALA A 59 -13.54 6.31 13.60
N ARG A 60 -14.50 6.42 14.51
CA ARG A 60 -14.48 7.49 15.52
C ARG A 60 -13.29 7.42 16.47
N SER A 61 -12.85 6.21 16.86
CA SER A 61 -11.66 6.04 17.70
C SER A 61 -10.40 6.43 16.95
N PHE A 62 -10.25 5.94 15.74
CA PHE A 62 -9.13 6.30 14.86
C PHE A 62 -9.03 7.81 14.64
N VAL A 63 -10.15 8.45 14.24
CA VAL A 63 -10.20 9.90 14.00
C VAL A 63 -9.82 10.68 15.25
N ARG A 64 -10.40 10.33 16.41
CA ARG A 64 -10.11 11.02 17.68
C ARG A 64 -8.62 10.95 18.02
N GLU A 65 -8.03 9.75 17.98
CA GLU A 65 -6.65 9.55 18.39
C GLU A 65 -5.65 10.18 17.41
N ARG A 66 -5.94 10.13 16.09
CA ARG A 66 -5.05 10.71 15.07
C ARG A 66 -5.25 12.20 14.86
N ALA A 67 -6.47 12.71 15.08
CA ALA A 67 -6.73 14.15 15.07
C ALA A 67 -6.07 14.85 16.25
N ASP A 68 -6.09 14.22 17.44
CA ASP A 68 -5.38 14.75 18.62
C ASP A 68 -3.87 14.82 18.37
N ALA A 69 -3.32 13.92 17.56
CA ALA A 69 -1.94 13.96 17.10
C ALA A 69 -1.68 15.01 15.99
N GLY A 70 -2.71 15.67 15.48
CA GLY A 70 -2.61 16.75 14.48
C GLY A 70 -2.34 16.30 13.05
N VAL A 71 -2.37 14.99 12.77
CA VAL A 71 -1.87 14.45 11.49
C VAL A 71 -2.93 14.42 10.39
N ILE A 72 -4.17 13.99 10.71
CA ILE A 72 -5.24 13.82 9.70
C ILE A 72 -6.35 14.88 9.81
N VAL A 73 -6.11 15.97 10.52
CA VAL A 73 -7.13 17.01 10.76
C VAL A 73 -7.89 17.42 9.49
N PRO A 74 -7.24 17.63 8.32
CA PRO A 74 -7.94 18.03 7.11
C PRO A 74 -8.84 16.92 6.49
N LEU A 75 -8.66 15.67 6.91
CA LEU A 75 -9.36 14.49 6.37
C LEU A 75 -10.23 13.79 7.40
N ALA A 76 -10.13 14.19 8.66
CA ALA A 76 -10.80 13.55 9.79
C ALA A 76 -12.32 13.53 9.63
N ASP A 77 -12.90 14.60 9.10
CA ASP A 77 -14.33 14.75 8.84
C ASP A 77 -14.86 13.83 7.74
N ALA A 78 -13.99 13.31 6.90
CA ALA A 78 -14.37 12.48 5.78
C ALA A 78 -14.37 10.98 6.09
N ILE A 79 -13.78 10.54 7.20
CA ILE A 79 -13.67 9.10 7.52
C ILE A 79 -14.98 8.60 8.14
N ARG A 80 -15.63 7.63 7.48
CA ARG A 80 -16.99 7.14 7.85
C ARG A 80 -16.97 5.84 8.63
N SER A 81 -16.26 4.86 8.10
CA SER A 81 -16.18 3.51 8.70
C SER A 81 -14.82 2.87 8.45
N ILE A 82 -14.46 1.97 9.35
CA ILE A 82 -13.30 1.08 9.20
C ILE A 82 -13.83 -0.32 9.45
N ASP A 83 -13.85 -1.13 8.42
CA ASP A 83 -14.35 -2.50 8.40
C ASP A 83 -13.21 -3.50 8.14
N GLY A 84 -13.49 -4.78 8.35
CA GLY A 84 -12.55 -5.87 8.15
C GLY A 84 -12.07 -6.47 9.46
N ASP A 85 -11.32 -7.57 9.33
CA ASP A 85 -10.85 -8.35 10.49
C ASP A 85 -9.49 -7.88 11.05
N TRP A 86 -9.13 -6.63 10.83
CA TRP A 86 -7.81 -6.07 11.16
C TRP A 86 -7.45 -6.20 12.65
N GLU A 87 -8.44 -6.20 13.56
CA GLU A 87 -8.22 -6.39 15.01
C GLU A 87 -7.81 -7.82 15.37
N ARG A 88 -8.14 -8.80 14.54
CA ARG A 88 -7.89 -10.23 14.79
C ARG A 88 -6.62 -10.74 14.16
N GLY A 89 -5.79 -9.85 13.60
CA GLY A 89 -4.58 -10.25 12.88
C GLY A 89 -4.86 -10.87 11.52
N SER A 90 -6.07 -10.71 11.00
CA SER A 90 -6.35 -10.97 9.60
C SER A 90 -5.88 -9.81 8.73
N ASP A 91 -5.72 -10.08 7.47
CA ASP A 91 -4.86 -9.31 6.60
C ASP A 91 -5.54 -8.12 5.92
N ARG A 92 -6.76 -7.71 6.31
CA ARG A 92 -7.51 -6.71 5.54
C ARG A 92 -8.29 -5.72 6.39
N ALA A 93 -8.09 -4.43 6.07
CA ALA A 93 -8.90 -3.32 6.55
C ALA A 93 -9.48 -2.55 5.36
N PHE A 94 -10.72 -2.10 5.49
CA PHE A 94 -11.42 -1.29 4.49
C PHE A 94 -11.88 0.01 5.13
N ILE A 95 -11.37 1.13 4.63
CA ILE A 95 -11.73 2.46 5.13
C ILE A 95 -12.62 3.14 4.11
N ALA A 96 -13.88 3.35 4.47
CA ALA A 96 -14.80 4.13 3.68
C ALA A 96 -14.73 5.61 4.07
N THR A 97 -14.72 6.48 3.06
CA THR A 97 -14.64 7.93 3.26
C THR A 97 -15.75 8.67 2.49
N ASP A 98 -15.97 9.93 2.88
CA ASP A 98 -16.78 10.92 2.16
C ASP A 98 -15.94 11.79 1.21
N LEU A 99 -14.73 11.35 0.88
CA LEU A 99 -13.89 12.08 -0.06
C LEU A 99 -14.51 12.03 -1.45
N TYR A 100 -14.64 13.20 -2.09
CA TYR A 100 -15.17 13.36 -3.43
C TYR A 100 -14.44 14.48 -4.19
N GLY A 101 -14.57 14.50 -5.52
CA GLY A 101 -13.98 15.51 -6.38
C GLY A 101 -12.47 15.66 -6.15
N MET A 102 -12.01 16.87 -5.95
CA MET A 102 -10.57 17.16 -5.76
C MET A 102 -9.98 16.61 -4.46
N ARG A 103 -10.80 16.16 -3.51
CA ARG A 103 -10.34 15.49 -2.29
C ARG A 103 -10.19 13.98 -2.46
N ALA A 104 -10.85 13.37 -3.45
CA ALA A 104 -10.76 11.95 -3.75
C ALA A 104 -9.49 11.66 -4.57
N THR A 105 -8.34 11.68 -3.92
CA THR A 105 -7.04 11.48 -4.57
C THR A 105 -6.28 10.30 -3.96
N PRO A 106 -5.42 9.63 -4.75
CA PRO A 106 -4.54 8.57 -4.22
C PRO A 106 -3.63 9.05 -3.08
N GLU A 107 -3.21 10.32 -3.09
CA GLU A 107 -2.37 10.91 -2.04
C GLU A 107 -3.12 10.98 -0.72
N ASN A 108 -4.37 11.43 -0.73
CA ASN A 108 -5.22 11.46 0.46
C ASN A 108 -5.53 10.05 0.96
N GLY A 109 -5.79 9.12 0.04
CA GLY A 109 -5.96 7.70 0.38
C GLY A 109 -4.71 7.13 1.05
N ARG A 110 -3.52 7.42 0.51
CA ARG A 110 -2.24 6.98 1.09
C ARG A 110 -1.97 7.59 2.46
N LEU A 111 -2.30 8.88 2.66
CA LEU A 111 -2.15 9.53 3.95
C LEU A 111 -3.01 8.84 5.01
N ILE A 112 -4.29 8.61 4.72
CA ILE A 112 -5.20 7.90 5.62
C ILE A 112 -4.69 6.48 5.93
N ALA A 113 -4.24 5.74 4.92
CA ALA A 113 -3.72 4.40 5.09
C ALA A 113 -2.44 4.36 5.95
N GLY A 114 -1.53 5.31 5.76
CA GLY A 114 -0.32 5.45 6.57
C GLY A 114 -0.64 5.75 8.03
N GLU A 115 -1.61 6.62 8.28
CA GLU A 115 -2.04 6.92 9.64
C GLU A 115 -2.81 5.76 10.29
N PHE A 116 -3.53 4.97 9.51
CA PHE A 116 -4.13 3.73 9.99
C PHE A 116 -3.07 2.71 10.42
N ALA A 117 -2.01 2.52 9.63
CA ALA A 117 -0.89 1.67 9.99
C ALA A 117 -0.23 2.12 11.32
N ASN A 118 -0.04 3.43 11.48
CA ASN A 118 0.49 4.01 12.73
C ASN A 118 -0.46 3.81 13.93
N TRP A 119 -1.77 3.86 13.69
CA TRP A 119 -2.78 3.71 14.75
C TRP A 119 -2.89 2.27 15.24
N THR A 120 -2.85 1.32 14.31
CA THR A 120 -2.87 -0.13 14.65
C THR A 120 -1.58 -0.61 15.27
N ASN A 121 -0.52 0.23 15.23
CA ASN A 121 0.83 -0.12 15.67
C ASN A 121 1.31 -1.43 15.04
N SER A 122 0.97 -1.64 13.77
CA SER A 122 1.30 -2.86 13.04
C SER A 122 2.79 -2.85 12.69
N GLU A 123 3.57 -3.63 13.42
CA GLU A 123 5.01 -3.81 13.14
C GLU A 123 5.26 -4.82 12.01
N THR A 124 4.26 -5.60 11.65
CA THR A 124 4.44 -6.74 10.74
C THR A 124 4.39 -6.34 9.26
N GLY A 125 3.64 -5.28 8.92
CA GLY A 125 3.42 -4.86 7.54
C GLY A 125 2.76 -5.93 6.66
N GLN A 126 2.15 -6.96 7.26
CA GLN A 126 1.53 -8.07 6.55
C GLN A 126 0.08 -7.81 6.20
N GLY A 127 -0.59 -6.93 6.96
CA GLY A 127 -1.95 -6.52 6.68
C GLY A 127 -2.04 -5.59 5.46
N ARG A 128 -3.21 -5.51 4.87
CA ARG A 128 -3.50 -4.60 3.75
C ARG A 128 -4.69 -3.72 4.07
N VAL A 129 -4.48 -2.42 3.96
CA VAL A 129 -5.55 -1.42 4.10
C VAL A 129 -5.93 -0.89 2.72
N SER A 130 -7.22 -0.78 2.47
CA SER A 130 -7.79 -0.16 1.27
C SER A 130 -8.67 1.01 1.66
N VAL A 131 -8.46 2.16 1.02
CA VAL A 131 -9.21 3.39 1.27
C VAL A 131 -10.08 3.71 0.06
N PHE A 132 -11.36 3.95 0.31
CA PHE A 132 -12.37 4.18 -0.72
C PHE A 132 -12.97 5.58 -0.61
N ALA A 133 -13.23 6.20 -1.77
CA ALA A 133 -13.97 7.45 -1.90
C ALA A 133 -15.46 7.26 -1.60
N GLN A 134 -16.21 8.36 -1.60
CA GLN A 134 -17.65 8.39 -1.32
C GLN A 134 -18.46 7.44 -2.22
N GLU A 135 -18.08 7.33 -3.50
CA GLU A 135 -18.78 6.49 -4.49
C GLU A 135 -18.28 5.03 -4.50
N GLY A 136 -17.41 4.66 -3.55
CA GLY A 136 -16.83 3.32 -3.46
C GLY A 136 -15.65 3.09 -4.40
N GLU A 137 -15.12 4.15 -5.02
CA GLU A 137 -13.90 4.09 -5.82
C GLU A 137 -12.69 3.86 -4.92
N LEU A 138 -11.80 2.95 -5.33
CA LEU A 138 -10.55 2.70 -4.62
C LEU A 138 -9.57 3.86 -4.83
N LEU A 139 -9.22 4.56 -3.75
CA LEU A 139 -8.21 5.61 -3.76
C LEU A 139 -6.80 5.05 -3.57
N TYR A 140 -6.65 4.11 -2.64
CA TYR A 140 -5.34 3.55 -2.30
C TYR A 140 -5.48 2.17 -1.66
N THR A 141 -4.47 1.33 -1.88
CA THR A 141 -4.26 0.10 -1.11
C THR A 141 -2.78 -0.06 -0.79
N GLY A 142 -2.46 -0.45 0.43
CA GLY A 142 -1.09 -0.61 0.90
C GLY A 142 -0.99 -1.50 2.13
N PRO A 143 0.22 -1.76 2.62
CA PRO A 143 0.45 -2.52 3.85
C PRO A 143 0.08 -1.72 5.09
N PHE A 144 -0.24 -2.41 6.19
CA PHE A 144 -0.28 -1.89 7.55
C PHE A 144 0.22 -2.92 8.54
#